data_11b2a310ceb5352a8eef353a294aad39
#
_entry.id   11b2a310ceb5352a8eef353a294aad39
#
_cell.length_a   1.000
_cell.length_b   1.000
_cell.length_c   1.000
_cell.angle_alpha   90.00
_cell.angle_beta   90.00
_cell.angle_gamma   90.00
#
_symmetry.space_group_name_H-M   'P 1'
#
loop_
_entity.id
_entity.type
_entity.pdbx_description
1 polymer ?
#
loop_
_entity_poly.entity_id
_entity_poly.type
_entity_poly.pdbx_seq_one_letter_code
_entity_poly.pdbx_strand_id
1 'polypeptide(L)'
;MKPDDLRIPQSFEVAAEEGLQFRFHEVRLREAHPNTALLELTGEDGKTLRMQASSVGGGRIRVDKLDDVDVGFTGDYNTLIIHSLDVSGELANVTREISRAKINIANMSLYRSRRGGAVLMVIETDQVVPPVVQQLIDELPGVAQVTCYEKGED
;
A
#
# COMPACT_ATOMS: atom_id res chain seq x y z
N MET A 1 16.25 -4.26 -2.10
CA MET A 1 16.77 -5.19 -3.15
C MET A 1 15.74 -5.31 -4.26
N LYS A 2 16.16 -5.32 -5.53
CA LYS A 2 15.28 -5.66 -6.67
C LYS A 2 15.04 -7.19 -6.72
N PRO A 3 13.98 -7.67 -7.39
CA PRO A 3 13.68 -9.11 -7.46
C PRO A 3 14.79 -9.97 -8.10
N ASP A 4 15.66 -9.37 -8.90
CA ASP A 4 16.80 -10.00 -9.60
C ASP A 4 18.15 -9.67 -8.96
N ASP A 5 18.18 -9.09 -7.77
CA ASP A 5 19.42 -8.75 -7.06
C ASP A 5 20.20 -10.03 -6.70
N LEU A 6 21.43 -10.11 -7.16
CA LEU A 6 22.32 -11.25 -6.89
C LEU A 6 22.64 -11.45 -5.40
N ARG A 7 22.36 -10.46 -4.56
CA ARG A 7 22.54 -10.52 -3.10
C ARG A 7 21.34 -11.13 -2.37
N ILE A 8 20.27 -11.55 -3.07
CA ILE A 8 19.10 -12.18 -2.40
C ILE A 8 19.52 -13.35 -1.48
N PRO A 9 20.48 -14.24 -1.82
CA PRO A 9 20.94 -15.27 -0.90
C PRO A 9 21.54 -14.73 0.42
N GLN A 10 22.09 -13.50 0.40
CA GLN A 10 22.67 -12.81 1.57
C GLN A 10 21.69 -11.76 2.16
N SER A 11 20.40 -11.82 1.80
CA SER A 11 19.43 -10.81 2.21
C SER A 11 19.31 -10.63 3.73
N PHE A 12 19.54 -11.67 4.50
CA PHE A 12 19.49 -11.61 5.97
C PHE A 12 20.67 -10.83 6.56
N GLU A 13 21.85 -10.99 5.98
CA GLU A 13 23.06 -10.26 6.38
C GLU A 13 22.90 -8.78 6.04
N VAL A 14 22.45 -8.49 4.82
CA VAL A 14 22.18 -7.11 4.37
C VAL A 14 21.10 -6.46 5.24
N ALA A 15 20.03 -7.18 5.57
CA ALA A 15 18.97 -6.66 6.43
C ALA A 15 19.51 -6.30 7.84
N ALA A 16 20.40 -7.14 8.39
CA ALA A 16 21.01 -6.87 9.68
C ALA A 16 21.95 -5.65 9.64
N GLU A 17 22.74 -5.50 8.56
CA GLU A 17 23.61 -4.34 8.34
C GLU A 17 22.83 -3.03 8.23
N GLU A 18 21.66 -3.07 7.55
CA GLU A 18 20.73 -1.95 7.41
C GLU A 18 19.86 -1.73 8.65
N GLY A 19 20.03 -2.50 9.71
CA GLY A 19 19.30 -2.37 10.96
C GLY A 19 17.87 -2.91 10.95
N LEU A 20 17.46 -3.63 9.88
CA LEU A 20 16.14 -4.24 9.78
C LEU A 20 16.07 -5.50 10.66
N GLN A 21 15.15 -5.49 11.63
CA GLN A 21 14.85 -6.66 12.45
C GLN A 21 13.61 -7.38 11.92
N PHE A 22 13.68 -8.69 11.78
CA PHE A 22 12.54 -9.48 11.30
C PHE A 22 12.50 -10.86 11.92
N ARG A 23 11.32 -11.47 11.89
CA ARG A 23 11.05 -12.85 12.34
C ARG A 23 10.09 -13.52 11.38
N PHE A 24 10.26 -14.82 11.17
CA PHE A 24 9.32 -15.65 10.43
C PHE A 24 8.54 -16.55 11.38
N HIS A 25 7.23 -16.63 11.15
CA HIS A 25 6.33 -17.52 11.85
C HIS A 25 5.41 -18.23 10.86
N GLU A 26 5.16 -19.50 11.09
CA GLU A 26 4.08 -20.20 10.39
C GLU A 26 2.73 -19.78 10.95
N VAL A 27 1.83 -19.34 10.09
CA VAL A 27 0.46 -18.94 10.46
C VAL A 27 -0.55 -19.67 9.57
N ARG A 28 -1.72 -19.98 10.13
CA ARG A 28 -2.86 -20.50 9.37
C ARG A 28 -3.81 -19.36 9.06
N LEU A 29 -3.84 -18.94 7.80
CA LEU A 29 -4.77 -17.93 7.31
C LEU A 29 -6.02 -18.63 6.76
N ARG A 30 -7.19 -18.19 7.19
CA ARG A 30 -8.46 -18.68 6.64
C ARG A 30 -8.72 -18.01 5.28
N GLU A 31 -9.24 -18.77 4.32
CA GLU A 31 -9.64 -18.28 3.00
C GLU A 31 -8.53 -17.54 2.23
N ALA A 32 -7.26 -17.89 2.50
CA ALA A 32 -6.11 -17.31 1.83
C ALA A 32 -5.60 -18.20 0.70
N HIS A 33 -4.97 -17.60 -0.28
CA HIS A 33 -4.24 -18.33 -1.33
C HIS A 33 -3.10 -19.16 -0.69
N PRO A 34 -2.76 -20.36 -1.17
CA PRO A 34 -1.69 -21.18 -0.60
C PRO A 34 -0.34 -20.49 -0.45
N ASN A 35 -0.02 -19.58 -1.38
CA ASN A 35 1.22 -18.80 -1.38
C ASN A 35 0.99 -17.40 -0.82
N THR A 36 0.50 -17.28 0.40
CA THR A 36 0.21 -16.02 1.06
C THR A 36 1.21 -15.74 2.17
N ALA A 37 1.67 -14.51 2.26
CA ALA A 37 2.43 -13.97 3.38
C ALA A 37 1.58 -12.94 4.13
N LEU A 38 1.65 -12.97 5.45
CA LEU A 38 1.18 -11.90 6.33
C LEU A 38 2.42 -11.15 6.81
N LEU A 39 2.49 -9.86 6.49
CA LEU A 39 3.56 -8.97 6.92
C LEU A 39 3.01 -8.02 7.99
N GLU A 40 3.70 -7.96 9.10
CA GLU A 40 3.45 -7.01 10.19
C GLU A 40 4.70 -6.13 10.30
N LEU A 41 4.57 -4.89 9.94
CA LEU A 41 5.66 -3.93 9.84
C LEU A 41 5.50 -2.86 10.92
N THR A 42 6.63 -2.43 11.50
CA THR A 42 6.68 -1.28 12.41
C THR A 42 7.81 -0.38 11.97
N GLY A 43 7.49 0.86 11.64
CA GLY A 43 8.46 1.89 11.30
C GLY A 43 9.16 2.46 12.54
N GLU A 44 10.26 3.17 12.34
CA GLU A 44 11.00 3.86 13.41
C GLU A 44 10.16 4.95 14.10
N ASP A 45 9.18 5.51 13.38
CA ASP A 45 8.21 6.47 13.89
C ASP A 45 7.06 5.83 14.69
N GLY A 46 7.11 4.51 14.90
CA GLY A 46 6.09 3.73 15.60
C GLY A 46 4.83 3.44 14.79
N LYS A 47 4.75 3.87 13.52
CA LYS A 47 3.64 3.50 12.65
C LYS A 47 3.69 2.01 12.33
N THR A 48 2.55 1.39 12.28
CA THR A 48 2.39 -0.02 11.96
C THR A 48 1.63 -0.19 10.66
N LEU A 49 1.95 -1.25 9.92
CA LEU A 49 1.22 -1.71 8.76
C LEU A 49 1.07 -3.23 8.83
N ARG A 50 -0.13 -3.72 8.63
CA ARG A 50 -0.42 -5.14 8.49
C ARG A 50 -0.92 -5.43 7.09
N MET A 51 -0.18 -6.22 6.33
CA MET A 51 -0.47 -6.51 4.93
C MET A 51 -0.52 -8.01 4.68
N GLN A 52 -1.60 -8.48 4.09
CA GLN A 52 -1.70 -9.84 3.57
C GLN A 52 -1.56 -9.79 2.05
N ALA A 53 -0.56 -10.46 1.53
CA ALA A 53 -0.30 -10.51 0.09
C ALA A 53 -0.03 -11.94 -0.37
N SER A 54 -0.48 -12.24 -1.58
CA SER A 54 -0.39 -13.55 -2.19
C SER A 54 0.45 -13.51 -3.46
N SER A 55 1.33 -14.50 -3.65
CA SER A 55 1.93 -14.76 -4.96
C SER A 55 0.92 -15.53 -5.81
N VAL A 56 0.51 -14.91 -6.92
CA VAL A 56 -0.51 -15.47 -7.82
C VAL A 56 0.06 -16.11 -9.08
N GLY A 57 1.39 -16.29 -9.12
CA GLY A 57 2.11 -16.89 -10.24
C GLY A 57 2.60 -15.86 -11.25
N GLY A 58 3.55 -16.28 -12.11
CA GLY A 58 4.12 -15.43 -13.15
C GLY A 58 4.87 -14.19 -12.65
N GLY A 59 5.45 -14.25 -11.45
CA GLY A 59 6.11 -13.09 -10.82
C GLY A 59 5.16 -12.03 -10.26
N ARG A 60 3.85 -12.29 -10.27
CA ARG A 60 2.83 -11.33 -9.81
C ARG A 60 2.45 -11.56 -8.36
N ILE A 61 2.16 -10.47 -7.69
CA ILE A 61 1.58 -10.45 -6.35
C ILE A 61 0.17 -9.84 -6.40
N ARG A 62 -0.62 -10.15 -5.38
CA ARG A 62 -1.87 -9.45 -5.10
C ARG A 62 -1.92 -9.16 -3.61
N VAL A 63 -2.17 -7.92 -3.27
CA VAL A 63 -2.47 -7.52 -1.89
C VAL A 63 -3.94 -7.81 -1.63
N ASP A 64 -4.22 -8.69 -0.67
CA ASP A 64 -5.56 -9.14 -0.33
C ASP A 64 -6.15 -8.37 0.85
N LYS A 65 -5.29 -7.95 1.81
CA LYS A 65 -5.71 -7.15 2.98
C LYS A 65 -4.67 -6.11 3.35
N LEU A 66 -5.17 -4.96 3.83
CA LEU A 66 -4.40 -3.91 4.51
C LEU A 66 -5.12 -3.55 5.82
N ASP A 67 -4.41 -3.63 6.94
CA ASP A 67 -4.94 -3.30 8.28
C ASP A 67 -6.33 -3.91 8.54
N ASP A 68 -6.46 -5.20 8.22
CA ASP A 68 -7.70 -5.99 8.31
C ASP A 68 -8.83 -5.59 7.34
N VAL A 69 -8.62 -4.64 6.44
CA VAL A 69 -9.54 -4.30 5.36
C VAL A 69 -9.25 -5.18 4.14
N ASP A 70 -10.29 -5.86 3.62
CA ASP A 70 -10.17 -6.61 2.37
C ASP A 70 -9.96 -5.63 1.21
N VAL A 71 -8.87 -5.80 0.47
CA VAL A 71 -8.51 -5.00 -0.70
C VAL A 71 -8.21 -5.91 -1.88
N GLY A 72 -7.92 -5.36 -3.04
CA GLY A 72 -7.61 -6.18 -4.21
C GLY A 72 -6.83 -5.35 -5.23
N PHE A 73 -5.52 -5.15 -4.98
CA PHE A 73 -4.65 -4.48 -5.95
C PHE A 73 -3.36 -5.27 -6.15
N THR A 74 -2.69 -4.96 -7.24
CA THR A 74 -1.50 -5.70 -7.63
C THR A 74 -0.25 -4.86 -7.59
N GLY A 75 0.67 -4.61 -7.61
CA GLY A 75 1.79 -3.67 -7.70
C GLY A 75 2.10 -3.29 -9.16
N ASP A 76 1.18 -3.55 -10.08
CA ASP A 76 1.40 -3.26 -11.51
C ASP A 76 1.33 -1.75 -11.83
N TYR A 77 0.83 -0.94 -10.88
CA TYR A 77 0.67 0.52 -10.99
C TYR A 77 1.30 1.23 -9.80
N ASN A 78 1.61 2.53 -9.99
CA ASN A 78 1.89 3.38 -8.84
C ASN A 78 0.62 3.50 -8.00
N THR A 79 0.71 3.27 -6.71
CA THR A 79 -0.47 3.11 -5.85
C THR A 79 -0.41 4.08 -4.68
N LEU A 80 -1.46 4.89 -4.53
CA LEU A 80 -1.73 5.69 -3.33
C LEU A 80 -2.69 4.91 -2.43
N ILE A 81 -2.33 4.81 -1.18
CA ILE A 81 -3.14 4.25 -0.10
C ILE A 81 -3.44 5.40 0.86
N ILE A 82 -4.72 5.76 0.99
CA ILE A 82 -5.17 6.91 1.77
C ILE A 82 -6.13 6.43 2.85
N HIS A 83 -5.74 6.60 4.09
CA HIS A 83 -6.61 6.43 5.25
C HIS A 83 -7.32 7.75 5.55
N SER A 84 -8.64 7.74 5.57
CA SER A 84 -9.44 8.94 5.80
C SER A 84 -10.71 8.66 6.59
N LEU A 85 -11.44 9.70 6.92
CA LEU A 85 -12.79 9.61 7.48
C LEU A 85 -13.84 9.62 6.36
N ASP A 86 -14.96 8.93 6.58
CA ASP A 86 -16.11 8.90 5.69
C ASP A 86 -16.91 10.22 5.78
N VAL A 87 -16.37 11.27 5.17
CA VAL A 87 -17.02 12.58 5.10
C VAL A 87 -17.34 12.95 3.66
N SER A 88 -18.45 13.67 3.50
CA SER A 88 -18.90 14.09 2.16
C SER A 88 -17.90 15.04 1.52
N GLY A 89 -17.54 14.77 0.26
CA GLY A 89 -16.62 15.58 -0.53
C GLY A 89 -15.15 15.16 -0.44
N GLU A 90 -14.77 14.27 0.49
CA GLU A 90 -13.36 13.86 0.66
C GLU A 90 -12.78 13.24 -0.61
N LEU A 91 -13.50 12.30 -1.21
CA LEU A 91 -13.10 11.71 -2.49
C LEU A 91 -12.90 12.77 -3.60
N ALA A 92 -13.79 13.74 -3.66
CA ALA A 92 -13.69 14.84 -4.65
C ALA A 92 -12.45 15.71 -4.39
N ASN A 93 -12.09 15.95 -3.13
CA ASN A 93 -10.90 16.70 -2.77
C ASN A 93 -9.63 15.95 -3.20
N VAL A 94 -9.52 14.69 -2.84
CA VAL A 94 -8.38 13.81 -3.22
C VAL A 94 -8.23 13.77 -4.75
N THR A 95 -9.29 13.43 -5.47
CA THR A 95 -9.23 13.32 -6.94
C THR A 95 -8.97 14.66 -7.63
N ARG A 96 -9.33 15.77 -7.02
CA ARG A 96 -9.02 17.13 -7.52
C ARG A 96 -7.51 17.40 -7.48
N GLU A 97 -6.82 17.04 -6.41
CA GLU A 97 -5.36 17.23 -6.33
C GLU A 97 -4.61 16.34 -7.34
N ILE A 98 -5.05 15.11 -7.52
CA ILE A 98 -4.53 14.20 -8.55
C ILE A 98 -4.75 14.78 -9.96
N SER A 99 -5.96 15.28 -10.22
CA SER A 99 -6.33 15.90 -11.52
C SER A 99 -5.53 17.17 -11.82
N ARG A 100 -5.33 18.04 -10.81
CA ARG A 100 -4.48 19.25 -10.95
C ARG A 100 -3.05 18.92 -11.33
N ALA A 101 -2.53 17.81 -10.82
CA ALA A 101 -1.21 17.31 -11.18
C ALA A 101 -1.17 16.62 -12.56
N LYS A 102 -2.31 16.52 -13.26
CA LYS A 102 -2.46 15.82 -14.56
C LYS A 102 -2.06 14.34 -14.49
N ILE A 103 -2.29 13.72 -13.36
CA ILE A 103 -2.05 12.29 -13.14
C ILE A 103 -3.30 11.52 -13.53
N ASN A 104 -3.14 10.50 -14.37
CA ASN A 104 -4.23 9.64 -14.79
C ASN A 104 -4.46 8.53 -13.75
N ILE A 105 -5.71 8.35 -13.36
CA ILE A 105 -6.15 7.25 -12.48
C ILE A 105 -6.48 6.05 -13.35
N ALA A 106 -5.74 4.95 -13.18
CA ALA A 106 -5.96 3.70 -13.88
C ALA A 106 -7.08 2.89 -13.21
N ASN A 107 -7.08 2.86 -11.87
CA ASN A 107 -8.10 2.20 -11.08
C ASN A 107 -8.26 2.90 -9.73
N MET A 108 -9.44 2.77 -9.12
CA MET A 108 -9.70 3.31 -7.80
C MET A 108 -10.70 2.44 -7.06
N SER A 109 -10.40 2.13 -5.82
CA SER A 109 -11.26 1.39 -4.92
C SER A 109 -11.40 2.12 -3.59
N LEU A 110 -12.60 2.08 -3.03
CA LEU A 110 -12.92 2.70 -1.75
C LEU A 110 -13.54 1.66 -0.83
N TYR A 111 -12.88 1.43 0.29
CA TYR A 111 -13.28 0.47 1.30
C TYR A 111 -13.71 1.22 2.55
N ARG A 112 -14.96 1.02 2.95
CA ARG A 112 -15.57 1.72 4.07
C ARG A 112 -15.94 0.72 5.17
N SER A 113 -15.44 0.94 6.38
CA SER A 113 -15.75 0.10 7.52
C SER A 113 -17.23 0.21 7.94
N ARG A 114 -17.72 1.45 8.02
CA ARG A 114 -19.12 1.80 8.33
C ARG A 114 -19.37 3.25 7.93
N ARG A 115 -20.63 3.64 7.82
CA ARG A 115 -21.02 5.04 7.56
C ARG A 115 -20.47 5.98 8.64
N GLY A 116 -19.76 7.03 8.23
CA GLY A 116 -19.08 7.99 9.11
C GLY A 116 -17.86 7.43 9.85
N GLY A 117 -17.37 6.23 9.45
CA GLY A 117 -16.19 5.61 10.05
C GLY A 117 -14.93 5.83 9.24
N ALA A 118 -13.97 4.90 9.37
CA ALA A 118 -12.75 4.91 8.58
C ALA A 118 -13.01 4.47 7.13
N VAL A 119 -12.32 5.11 6.22
CA VAL A 119 -12.28 4.79 4.79
C VAL A 119 -10.83 4.53 4.39
N LEU A 120 -10.64 3.49 3.61
CA LEU A 120 -9.40 3.21 2.90
C LEU A 120 -9.64 3.43 1.41
N MET A 121 -8.93 4.39 0.81
CA MET A 121 -8.91 4.58 -0.65
C MET A 121 -7.62 3.98 -1.19
N VAL A 122 -7.74 3.15 -2.22
CA VAL A 122 -6.62 2.64 -3.00
C VAL A 122 -6.77 3.21 -4.40
N ILE A 123 -5.82 4.03 -4.82
CA ILE A 123 -5.83 4.72 -6.11
C ILE A 123 -4.59 4.30 -6.89
N GLU A 124 -4.78 3.60 -7.98
CA GLU A 124 -3.73 3.16 -8.88
C GLU A 124 -3.60 4.18 -10.03
N THR A 125 -2.37 4.64 -10.30
CA THR A 125 -2.10 5.71 -11.26
C THR A 125 -1.06 5.28 -12.29
N ASP A 126 -1.17 5.82 -13.52
CA ASP A 126 -0.19 5.56 -14.59
C ASP A 126 1.15 6.25 -14.30
N GLN A 127 1.12 7.44 -13.72
CA GLN A 127 2.31 8.22 -13.40
C GLN A 127 2.63 8.14 -11.91
N VAL A 128 3.91 8.30 -11.57
CA VAL A 128 4.35 8.49 -10.18
C VAL A 128 3.69 9.73 -9.60
N VAL A 129 3.15 9.64 -8.39
CA VAL A 129 2.57 10.77 -7.68
C VAL A 129 3.69 11.55 -6.98
N PRO A 130 3.96 12.80 -7.39
CA PRO A 130 5.04 13.59 -6.81
C PRO A 130 4.86 13.81 -5.30
N PRO A 131 5.94 13.89 -4.51
CA PRO A 131 5.85 14.11 -3.06
C PRO A 131 5.04 15.34 -2.66
N VAL A 132 5.09 16.41 -3.45
CA VAL A 132 4.28 17.62 -3.21
C VAL A 132 2.78 17.33 -3.31
N VAL A 133 2.35 16.46 -4.21
CA VAL A 133 0.94 16.07 -4.36
C VAL A 133 0.52 15.15 -3.22
N GLN A 134 1.39 14.24 -2.82
CA GLN A 134 1.16 13.39 -1.65
C GLN A 134 0.96 14.24 -0.39
N GLN A 135 1.79 15.25 -0.18
CA GLN A 135 1.67 16.17 0.94
C GLN A 135 0.36 16.99 0.88
N LEU A 136 -0.02 17.51 -0.29
CA LEU A 136 -1.28 18.24 -0.45
C LEU A 136 -2.49 17.36 -0.12
N ILE A 137 -2.44 16.08 -0.43
CA ILE A 137 -3.50 15.12 -0.08
C ILE A 137 -3.46 14.82 1.43
N ASP A 138 -2.28 14.64 2.02
CA ASP A 138 -2.13 14.36 3.46
C ASP A 138 -2.63 15.51 4.35
N GLU A 139 -2.55 16.75 3.83
CA GLU A 139 -3.05 17.97 4.50
C GLU A 139 -4.57 18.19 4.34
N LEU A 140 -5.28 17.36 3.57
CA LEU A 140 -6.74 17.49 3.42
C LEU A 140 -7.47 17.19 4.72
N PRO A 141 -8.51 17.96 5.06
CA PRO A 141 -9.34 17.68 6.24
C PRO A 141 -9.94 16.27 6.15
N GLY A 142 -9.72 15.44 7.14
CA GLY A 142 -10.26 14.08 7.18
C GLY A 142 -9.29 13.00 6.67
N VAL A 143 -8.21 13.35 6.02
CA VAL A 143 -7.10 12.43 5.73
C VAL A 143 -6.29 12.21 6.99
N ALA A 144 -6.03 10.96 7.33
CA ALA A 144 -5.25 10.57 8.49
C ALA A 144 -3.82 10.17 8.09
N GLN A 145 -3.66 9.57 6.91
CA GLN A 145 -2.37 9.11 6.41
C GLN A 145 -2.42 8.88 4.91
N VAL A 146 -1.35 9.26 4.23
CA VAL A 146 -1.09 8.91 2.82
C VAL A 146 0.17 8.05 2.75
N THR A 147 0.08 6.93 2.04
CA THR A 147 1.24 6.08 1.70
C THR A 147 1.27 5.91 0.19
N CYS A 148 2.45 6.07 -0.41
CA CYS A 148 2.64 5.90 -1.83
C CYS A 148 3.60 4.73 -2.08
N TYR A 149 3.18 3.85 -2.98
CA TYR A 149 4.00 2.80 -3.54
C TYR A 149 4.30 3.15 -5.00
N GLU A 150 5.57 3.20 -5.34
CA GLU A 150 6.00 3.36 -6.72
C GLU A 150 6.17 1.99 -7.38
N LYS A 151 5.59 1.83 -8.56
CA LYS A 151 5.80 0.63 -9.38
C LYS A 151 7.30 0.46 -9.64
N GLY A 152 7.83 -0.74 -9.41
CA GLY A 152 9.20 -1.07 -9.77
C GLY A 152 9.42 -0.93 -11.29
N GLU A 153 10.62 -0.53 -11.69
CA GLU A 153 11.04 -0.61 -13.10
C GLU A 153 11.10 -2.09 -13.50
N ASP A 154 10.46 -2.42 -14.64
CA ASP A 154 10.52 -3.74 -15.28
C ASP A 154 11.92 -4.04 -15.81
#